data_dfedf9f9f5fbe8808bb0922ace0d0ecf
#
_entry.id   dfedf9f9f5fbe8808bb0922ace0d0ecf
#
_cell.length_a   1.000
_cell.length_b   1.000
_cell.length_c   1.000
_cell.angle_alpha   90.00
_cell.angle_beta   90.00
_cell.angle_gamma   90.00
#
_symmetry.space_group_name_H-M   'P 1'
#
loop_
_entity.id
_entity.type
_entity.pdbx_description
1 polymer ?
#
loop_
_entity_poly.entity_id
_entity_poly.type
_entity_poly.pdbx_seq_one_letter_code
_entity_poly.pdbx_strand_id
1 'polypeptide(L)'
;LLRFYRALNHLYLESARGTQPSWVASWLDQGKPDALVTYSRMKRFRAELPGIIRPDIIPTQDGMVITELDSVPGGMGLTACMSQLYGRPSTSPSTLHPHPSQLVGGPDGMIEGFAAMLRAQLAQSHGLVVIVVSDEAKDYRPEMTWMARELTARGLETHCIDPRQVRFTEEGLRLVEAGDRPIGLIYRFYELFDLPNIPKSELIQYAAKKGLVSVTPPYKPALEEKSAFALLHHPVLAPYWRTELGEELFVHLTTIMPRTWVLDPAPVPPTAVIPGLTIGGRAVTNWSDLSAATQKQRHFVLKPSGFSELAWGSRGVSVGHDLPQHEWTAAIEAALAAFPRTPYVLQEFHKGRQYQVDYFDALSGEIRTMAGRARLSPYYFVTGETAELAGILATVCPADKKVIHGMKDAVMVPCAITEEPINPHS
;
A
#
# COMPACT_ATOMS: atom_id res chain seq x y z
N LEU A 1 -3.23 -5.52 -11.26
CA LEU A 1 -3.13 -5.64 -9.79
C LEU A 1 -4.35 -6.32 -9.18
N LEU A 2 -5.60 -5.99 -9.57
CA LEU A 2 -6.79 -6.64 -9.00
C LEU A 2 -6.79 -8.18 -9.21
N ARG A 3 -6.39 -8.67 -10.40
CA ARG A 3 -6.20 -10.12 -10.61
C ARG A 3 -5.15 -10.72 -9.69
N PHE A 4 -4.07 -10.00 -9.44
CA PHE A 4 -3.05 -10.43 -8.46
C PHE A 4 -3.63 -10.56 -7.06
N TYR A 5 -4.39 -9.56 -6.57
CA TYR A 5 -5.04 -9.64 -5.25
C TYR A 5 -6.04 -10.79 -5.15
N ARG A 6 -6.80 -11.08 -6.22
CA ARG A 6 -7.70 -12.24 -6.26
C ARG A 6 -6.94 -13.55 -6.17
N ALA A 7 -5.90 -13.69 -6.97
CA ALA A 7 -5.06 -14.88 -6.96
C ALA A 7 -4.34 -15.04 -5.62
N LEU A 8 -3.81 -13.96 -5.02
CA LEU A 8 -3.18 -13.99 -3.69
C LEU A 8 -4.17 -14.43 -2.62
N ASN A 9 -5.38 -13.87 -2.61
CA ASN A 9 -6.42 -14.25 -1.66
C ASN A 9 -6.85 -15.72 -1.84
N HIS A 10 -6.96 -16.20 -3.07
CA HIS A 10 -7.26 -17.60 -3.39
C HIS A 10 -6.13 -18.51 -2.90
N LEU A 11 -4.88 -18.20 -3.24
CA LEU A 11 -3.70 -18.94 -2.79
C LEU A 11 -3.66 -19.07 -1.26
N TYR A 12 -3.87 -17.98 -0.55
CA TYR A 12 -3.90 -17.95 0.91
C TYR A 12 -4.96 -18.86 1.50
N LEU A 13 -6.20 -18.78 0.99
CA LEU A 13 -7.31 -19.59 1.47
C LEU A 13 -7.13 -21.08 1.16
N GLU A 14 -6.60 -21.40 0.00
CA GLU A 14 -6.33 -22.79 -0.40
C GLU A 14 -5.14 -23.37 0.40
N SER A 15 -4.11 -22.57 0.67
CA SER A 15 -3.02 -22.95 1.56
C SER A 15 -3.52 -23.25 2.98
N ALA A 16 -4.40 -22.41 3.52
CA ALA A 16 -5.01 -22.62 4.83
C ALA A 16 -5.89 -23.87 4.91
N ARG A 17 -6.37 -24.38 3.77
CA ARG A 17 -7.14 -25.64 3.67
C ARG A 17 -6.28 -26.85 3.36
N GLY A 18 -5.00 -26.67 3.06
CA GLY A 18 -4.07 -27.74 2.71
C GLY A 18 -4.10 -28.19 1.25
N THR A 19 -4.76 -27.45 0.35
CA THR A 19 -4.78 -27.73 -1.11
C THR A 19 -3.65 -27.02 -1.85
N GLN A 20 -3.03 -26.03 -1.22
CA GLN A 20 -1.79 -25.38 -1.64
C GLN A 20 -0.75 -25.51 -0.52
N PRO A 21 0.55 -25.27 -0.78
CA PRO A 21 1.59 -25.43 0.24
C PRO A 21 1.28 -24.69 1.54
N SER A 22 1.28 -25.38 2.67
CA SER A 22 0.87 -24.84 3.98
C SER A 22 1.74 -23.69 4.48
N TRP A 23 3.01 -23.64 4.06
CA TRP A 23 3.93 -22.55 4.42
C TRP A 23 3.49 -21.18 3.90
N VAL A 24 2.68 -21.13 2.82
CA VAL A 24 2.14 -19.86 2.31
C VAL A 24 1.25 -19.19 3.36
N ALA A 25 0.28 -19.92 3.88
CA ALA A 25 -0.57 -19.40 4.94
C ALA A 25 0.23 -19.11 6.21
N SER A 26 1.19 -19.98 6.57
CA SER A 26 2.07 -19.76 7.72
C SER A 26 2.84 -18.45 7.64
N TRP A 27 3.42 -18.13 6.49
CA TRP A 27 4.14 -16.86 6.30
C TRP A 27 3.22 -15.63 6.36
N LEU A 28 2.04 -15.74 5.73
CA LEU A 28 1.07 -14.63 5.71
C LEU A 28 0.39 -14.39 7.07
N ASP A 29 0.32 -15.41 7.92
CA ASP A 29 -0.24 -15.31 9.28
C ASP A 29 0.81 -14.99 10.34
N GLN A 30 2.09 -15.13 10.01
CA GLN A 30 3.17 -14.99 10.98
C GLN A 30 3.10 -13.64 11.71
N GLY A 31 3.13 -13.70 13.05
CA GLY A 31 3.08 -12.54 13.93
C GLY A 31 1.69 -11.91 14.12
N LYS A 32 0.65 -12.51 13.54
CA LYS A 32 -0.73 -11.99 13.64
C LYS A 32 -1.53 -12.72 14.72
N PRO A 33 -2.46 -12.02 15.41
CA PRO A 33 -3.34 -12.65 16.39
C PRO A 33 -4.24 -13.72 15.75
N ASP A 34 -4.34 -14.90 16.35
CA ASP A 34 -5.16 -16.02 15.88
C ASP A 34 -6.63 -15.64 15.69
N ALA A 35 -7.16 -14.76 16.55
CA ALA A 35 -8.52 -14.26 16.45
C ALA A 35 -8.75 -13.48 15.14
N LEU A 36 -7.79 -12.63 14.73
CA LEU A 36 -7.87 -11.86 13.50
C LEU A 36 -7.69 -12.77 12.27
N VAL A 37 -6.75 -13.72 12.32
CA VAL A 37 -6.56 -14.73 11.26
C VAL A 37 -7.85 -15.54 11.06
N THR A 38 -8.43 -16.05 12.16
CA THR A 38 -9.69 -16.79 12.11
C THR A 38 -10.84 -15.95 11.55
N TYR A 39 -10.95 -14.69 11.97
CA TYR A 39 -11.94 -13.74 11.47
C TYR A 39 -11.80 -13.54 9.96
N SER A 40 -10.59 -13.29 9.47
CA SER A 40 -10.31 -13.02 8.05
C SER A 40 -10.69 -14.18 7.12
N ARG A 41 -10.67 -15.43 7.63
CA ARG A 41 -10.97 -16.66 6.89
C ARG A 41 -12.45 -17.07 6.91
N MET A 42 -13.31 -16.35 7.64
CA MET A 42 -14.74 -16.67 7.71
C MET A 42 -15.37 -16.64 6.31
N LYS A 43 -16.34 -17.54 6.06
CA LYS A 43 -17.04 -17.68 4.78
C LYS A 43 -17.56 -16.34 4.26
N ARG A 44 -18.05 -15.48 5.16
CA ARG A 44 -18.60 -14.17 4.85
C ARG A 44 -17.57 -13.26 4.17
N PHE A 45 -16.32 -13.27 4.64
CA PHE A 45 -15.26 -12.36 4.19
C PHE A 45 -14.36 -12.97 3.11
N ARG A 46 -14.61 -14.22 2.72
CA ARG A 46 -13.73 -14.97 1.80
C ARG A 46 -13.44 -14.25 0.49
N ALA A 47 -14.48 -13.65 -0.11
CA ALA A 47 -14.37 -12.97 -1.39
C ALA A 47 -14.00 -11.49 -1.27
N GLU A 48 -13.97 -10.93 -0.06
CA GLU A 48 -13.68 -9.51 0.12
C GLU A 48 -12.22 -9.20 -0.22
N LEU A 49 -12.04 -8.11 -0.93
CA LEU A 49 -10.74 -7.55 -1.33
C LEU A 49 -10.68 -6.07 -0.96
N PRO A 50 -9.47 -5.48 -0.88
CA PRO A 50 -9.34 -4.04 -0.71
C PRO A 50 -10.10 -3.27 -1.80
N GLY A 51 -10.88 -2.27 -1.39
CA GLY A 51 -11.59 -1.38 -2.33
C GLY A 51 -10.66 -0.37 -3.00
N ILE A 52 -9.46 -0.16 -2.43
CA ILE A 52 -8.41 0.70 -3.00
C ILE A 52 -7.15 -0.13 -3.14
N ILE A 53 -6.46 0.02 -4.26
CA ILE A 53 -5.13 -0.54 -4.50
C ILE A 53 -4.22 0.62 -4.89
N ARG A 54 -3.19 0.88 -4.09
CA ARG A 54 -2.18 1.89 -4.40
C ARG A 54 -0.79 1.24 -4.42
N PRO A 55 -0.23 0.98 -5.58
CA PRO A 55 1.19 0.66 -5.68
C PRO A 55 2.04 1.90 -5.43
N ASP A 56 3.16 1.74 -4.72
CA ASP A 56 4.22 2.74 -4.69
C ASP A 56 5.25 2.37 -5.77
N ILE A 57 5.35 3.22 -6.79
CA ILE A 57 6.15 2.99 -7.99
C ILE A 57 7.37 3.91 -8.00
N ILE A 58 8.54 3.34 -8.20
CA ILE A 58 9.79 4.06 -8.41
C ILE A 58 10.14 4.01 -9.89
N PRO A 59 10.14 5.14 -10.62
CA PRO A 59 10.73 5.23 -11.95
C PRO A 59 12.25 5.03 -11.86
N THR A 60 12.78 4.10 -12.66
CA THR A 60 14.21 3.78 -12.74
C THR A 60 14.78 4.18 -14.10
N GLN A 61 16.05 3.89 -14.38
CA GLN A 61 16.63 4.11 -15.71
C GLN A 61 16.01 3.18 -16.76
N ASP A 62 15.63 1.95 -16.35
CA ASP A 62 15.23 0.88 -17.24
C ASP A 62 13.71 0.65 -17.25
N GLY A 63 12.93 1.46 -16.52
CA GLY A 63 11.48 1.30 -16.45
C GLY A 63 10.90 1.75 -15.11
N MET A 64 9.92 1.00 -14.61
CA MET A 64 9.22 1.28 -13.36
C MET A 64 9.22 0.06 -12.45
N VAL A 65 9.33 0.27 -11.15
CA VAL A 65 9.35 -0.80 -10.15
C VAL A 65 8.33 -0.52 -9.06
N ILE A 66 7.46 -1.49 -8.77
CA ILE A 66 6.50 -1.42 -7.67
C ILE A 66 7.21 -1.88 -6.38
N THR A 67 7.38 -0.99 -5.42
CA THR A 67 8.10 -1.30 -4.18
C THR A 67 7.20 -1.69 -3.01
N GLU A 68 5.92 -1.36 -3.10
CA GLU A 68 4.91 -1.62 -2.07
C GLU A 68 3.52 -1.63 -2.69
N LEU A 69 2.58 -2.36 -2.07
CA LEU A 69 1.15 -2.30 -2.35
C LEU A 69 0.45 -1.88 -1.06
N ASP A 70 -0.36 -0.84 -1.14
CA ASP A 70 -1.08 -0.27 0.00
C ASP A 70 -2.59 -0.31 -0.26
N SER A 71 -3.35 -0.72 0.75
CA SER A 71 -4.81 -0.78 0.72
C SER A 71 -5.50 0.21 1.67
N VAL A 72 -4.71 0.91 2.49
CA VAL A 72 -5.16 2.01 3.38
C VAL A 72 -4.34 3.29 3.09
N PRO A 73 -4.29 3.75 1.84
CA PRO A 73 -3.33 4.75 1.42
C PRO A 73 -3.66 6.14 1.96
N GLY A 74 -2.66 6.77 2.61
CA GLY A 74 -2.66 8.20 2.87
C GLY A 74 -2.41 9.03 1.62
N GLY A 75 -2.69 10.34 1.68
CA GLY A 75 -2.50 11.27 0.58
C GLY A 75 -3.61 11.27 -0.47
N MET A 76 -4.68 10.50 -0.26
CA MET A 76 -5.81 10.40 -1.18
C MET A 76 -6.58 11.73 -1.29
N GLY A 77 -6.91 12.34 -0.16
CA GLY A 77 -7.59 13.64 -0.12
C GLY A 77 -6.69 14.77 -0.63
N LEU A 78 -5.40 14.71 -0.31
CA LEU A 78 -4.41 15.65 -0.82
C LEU A 78 -4.32 15.57 -2.37
N THR A 79 -4.23 14.36 -2.92
CA THR A 79 -4.20 14.15 -4.37
C THR A 79 -5.45 14.70 -5.03
N ALA A 80 -6.62 14.42 -4.46
CA ALA A 80 -7.90 14.91 -4.97
C ALA A 80 -7.97 16.45 -4.96
N CYS A 81 -7.59 17.07 -3.86
CA CYS A 81 -7.56 18.53 -3.74
C CYS A 81 -6.60 19.17 -4.76
N MET A 82 -5.40 18.63 -4.88
CA MET A 82 -4.44 19.13 -5.88
C MET A 82 -4.93 18.91 -7.31
N SER A 83 -5.56 17.77 -7.62
CA SER A 83 -6.13 17.54 -8.97
C SER A 83 -7.18 18.59 -9.32
N GLN A 84 -8.03 18.97 -8.38
CA GLN A 84 -8.99 20.05 -8.58
C GLN A 84 -8.30 21.41 -8.77
N LEU A 85 -7.24 21.73 -8.01
CA LEU A 85 -6.51 22.98 -8.13
C LEU A 85 -5.78 23.09 -9.47
N TYR A 86 -5.07 22.03 -9.87
CA TYR A 86 -4.36 21.99 -11.16
C TYR A 86 -5.30 21.86 -12.36
N GLY A 87 -6.49 21.29 -12.18
CA GLY A 87 -7.49 21.16 -13.22
C GLY A 87 -8.36 22.40 -13.45
N ARG A 88 -8.21 23.47 -12.66
CA ARG A 88 -8.92 24.73 -12.90
C ARG A 88 -8.32 25.44 -14.11
N PRO A 89 -9.16 25.99 -15.01
CA PRO A 89 -8.67 26.82 -16.09
C PRO A 89 -7.85 28.00 -15.52
N SER A 90 -6.60 28.12 -15.95
CA SER A 90 -5.77 29.26 -15.57
C SER A 90 -6.27 30.47 -16.33
N THR A 91 -6.51 31.57 -15.62
CA THR A 91 -6.79 32.90 -16.24
C THR A 91 -5.53 33.55 -16.81
N SER A 92 -4.35 32.97 -16.54
CA SER A 92 -3.07 33.42 -17.07
C SER A 92 -2.55 32.38 -18.06
N PRO A 93 -2.00 32.80 -19.23
CA PRO A 93 -1.39 31.87 -20.19
C PRO A 93 -0.04 31.39 -19.68
N SER A 94 -0.04 30.61 -18.62
CA SER A 94 1.17 29.98 -18.09
C SER A 94 1.29 28.60 -18.70
N THR A 95 2.40 28.32 -19.37
CA THR A 95 2.78 27.00 -19.91
C THR A 95 3.07 25.99 -18.80
N LEU A 96 2.92 26.36 -17.52
CA LEU A 96 3.26 25.56 -16.36
C LEU A 96 2.08 24.73 -15.83
N HIS A 97 0.85 24.94 -16.30
CA HIS A 97 -0.30 24.15 -15.89
C HIS A 97 -0.72 23.19 -16.99
N PRO A 98 -0.79 21.88 -16.71
CA PRO A 98 -1.35 20.93 -17.68
C PRO A 98 -2.80 21.32 -17.98
N HIS A 99 -3.23 21.08 -19.23
CA HIS A 99 -4.64 21.20 -19.56
C HIS A 99 -5.46 20.23 -18.67
N PRO A 100 -6.63 20.61 -18.16
CA PRO A 100 -7.44 19.74 -17.29
C PRO A 100 -7.64 18.33 -17.82
N SER A 101 -7.78 18.16 -19.14
CA SER A 101 -7.91 16.85 -19.80
C SER A 101 -6.62 16.00 -19.80
N GLN A 102 -5.48 16.59 -19.46
CA GLN A 102 -4.20 15.87 -19.36
C GLN A 102 -3.96 15.26 -17.98
N LEU A 103 -4.65 15.74 -16.94
CA LEU A 103 -4.53 15.14 -15.62
C LEU A 103 -5.03 13.69 -15.62
N VAL A 104 -4.24 12.80 -15.03
CA VAL A 104 -4.66 11.40 -14.87
C VAL A 104 -5.90 11.36 -13.98
N GLY A 105 -6.99 10.80 -14.52
CA GLY A 105 -8.30 10.77 -13.87
C GLY A 105 -9.07 12.08 -13.92
N GLY A 106 -8.48 13.17 -14.43
CA GLY A 106 -9.08 14.49 -14.46
C GLY A 106 -9.17 15.16 -13.07
N PRO A 107 -9.78 16.36 -12.99
CA PRO A 107 -9.87 17.14 -11.75
C PRO A 107 -10.62 16.44 -10.62
N ASP A 108 -11.66 15.68 -10.93
CA ASP A 108 -12.57 15.05 -9.95
C ASP A 108 -12.42 13.53 -9.85
N GLY A 109 -11.56 12.90 -10.66
CA GLY A 109 -11.45 11.45 -10.76
C GLY A 109 -11.21 10.74 -9.44
N MET A 110 -10.39 11.32 -8.57
CA MET A 110 -10.14 10.78 -7.23
C MET A 110 -11.40 10.73 -6.37
N ILE A 111 -12.22 11.77 -6.41
CA ILE A 111 -13.44 11.86 -5.60
C ILE A 111 -14.53 10.96 -6.20
N GLU A 112 -14.68 10.99 -7.51
CA GLU A 112 -15.67 10.17 -8.23
C GLU A 112 -15.36 8.68 -8.13
N GLY A 113 -14.10 8.29 -8.31
CA GLY A 113 -13.66 6.91 -8.14
C GLY A 113 -13.87 6.39 -6.72
N PHE A 114 -13.54 7.19 -5.71
CA PHE A 114 -13.80 6.83 -4.32
C PHE A 114 -15.29 6.74 -4.02
N ALA A 115 -16.10 7.69 -4.51
CA ALA A 115 -17.54 7.66 -4.37
C ALA A 115 -18.18 6.41 -5.04
N ALA A 116 -17.72 6.05 -6.24
CA ALA A 116 -18.20 4.88 -6.96
C ALA A 116 -17.88 3.59 -6.19
N MET A 117 -16.67 3.45 -5.69
CA MET A 117 -16.25 2.32 -4.85
C MET A 117 -17.09 2.22 -3.58
N LEU A 118 -17.27 3.33 -2.84
CA LEU A 118 -18.10 3.33 -1.62
C LEU A 118 -19.57 3.01 -1.90
N ARG A 119 -20.15 3.54 -2.98
CA ARG A 119 -21.53 3.20 -3.38
C ARG A 119 -21.68 1.72 -3.72
N ALA A 120 -20.71 1.13 -4.43
CA ALA A 120 -20.72 -0.29 -4.75
C ALA A 120 -20.67 -1.17 -3.48
N GLN A 121 -19.91 -0.76 -2.48
CA GLN A 121 -19.82 -1.46 -1.18
C GLN A 121 -21.09 -1.23 -0.33
N LEU A 122 -21.68 -0.04 -0.39
CA LEU A 122 -22.89 0.31 0.35
C LEU A 122 -24.15 -0.37 -0.23
N ALA A 123 -24.17 -0.75 -1.51
CA ALA A 123 -25.32 -1.31 -2.20
C ALA A 123 -25.94 -2.54 -1.49
N GLN A 124 -25.21 -3.20 -0.62
CA GLN A 124 -25.68 -4.34 0.17
C GLN A 124 -26.13 -3.97 1.60
N SER A 125 -26.07 -2.68 1.97
CA SER A 125 -26.41 -2.17 3.31
C SER A 125 -27.09 -0.80 3.22
N HIS A 126 -27.79 -0.41 4.28
CA HIS A 126 -28.47 0.87 4.35
C HIS A 126 -27.87 1.72 5.47
N GLY A 127 -27.65 2.99 5.24
CA GLY A 127 -27.15 3.92 6.25
C GLY A 127 -26.08 4.86 5.75
N LEU A 128 -25.44 5.52 6.70
CA LEU A 128 -24.36 6.47 6.44
C LEU A 128 -23.07 5.75 6.01
N VAL A 129 -22.24 6.47 5.26
CA VAL A 129 -20.84 6.14 5.08
C VAL A 129 -20.03 6.88 6.15
N VAL A 130 -19.14 6.19 6.83
CA VAL A 130 -18.21 6.82 7.76
C VAL A 130 -16.77 6.47 7.41
N ILE A 131 -15.88 7.46 7.45
CA ILE A 131 -14.43 7.28 7.39
C ILE A 131 -13.92 7.29 8.82
N VAL A 132 -13.47 6.14 9.31
CA VAL A 132 -13.00 6.00 10.69
C VAL A 132 -11.50 6.17 10.72
N VAL A 133 -11.03 7.26 11.35
CA VAL A 133 -9.60 7.61 11.47
C VAL A 133 -9.14 7.40 12.91
N SER A 134 -8.14 6.54 13.11
CA SER A 134 -7.56 6.27 14.44
C SER A 134 -6.69 7.43 14.96
N ASP A 135 -6.29 7.31 16.23
CA ASP A 135 -5.35 8.28 16.83
C ASP A 135 -3.95 8.20 16.18
N GLU A 136 -3.49 7.01 15.79
CA GLU A 136 -2.21 6.84 15.08
C GLU A 136 -2.25 7.50 13.70
N ALA A 137 -3.39 7.46 13.01
CA ALA A 137 -3.59 8.06 11.70
C ALA A 137 -4.11 9.51 11.74
N LYS A 138 -4.12 10.16 12.91
CA LYS A 138 -4.75 11.50 13.11
C LYS A 138 -4.24 12.58 12.18
N ASP A 139 -2.99 12.51 11.73
CA ASP A 139 -2.39 13.50 10.83
C ASP A 139 -3.06 13.50 9.45
N TYR A 140 -3.74 12.42 9.08
CA TYR A 140 -4.54 12.31 7.86
C TYR A 140 -6.01 12.75 8.04
N ARG A 141 -6.44 13.05 9.28
CA ARG A 141 -7.83 13.46 9.56
C ARG A 141 -8.27 14.71 8.77
N PRO A 142 -7.43 15.76 8.57
CA PRO A 142 -7.82 16.91 7.76
C PRO A 142 -8.18 16.53 6.31
N GLU A 143 -7.36 15.69 5.65
CA GLU A 143 -7.64 15.27 4.27
C GLU A 143 -8.87 14.36 4.18
N MET A 144 -9.07 13.45 5.15
CA MET A 144 -10.24 12.59 5.18
C MET A 144 -11.53 13.36 5.51
N THR A 145 -11.45 14.40 6.34
CA THR A 145 -12.57 15.31 6.60
C THR A 145 -12.95 16.10 5.35
N TRP A 146 -11.95 16.59 4.62
CA TRP A 146 -12.18 17.28 3.36
C TRP A 146 -12.84 16.33 2.33
N MET A 147 -12.32 15.12 2.20
CA MET A 147 -12.88 14.09 1.32
C MET A 147 -14.34 13.76 1.68
N ALA A 148 -14.66 13.62 2.96
CA ALA A 148 -16.03 13.36 3.41
C ALA A 148 -17.00 14.49 3.01
N ARG A 149 -16.56 15.75 3.06
CA ARG A 149 -17.35 16.91 2.58
C ARG A 149 -17.57 16.85 1.08
N GLU A 150 -16.54 16.53 0.30
CA GLU A 150 -16.64 16.41 -1.15
C GLU A 150 -17.59 15.29 -1.58
N LEU A 151 -17.56 14.15 -0.88
CA LEU A 151 -18.48 13.03 -1.10
C LEU A 151 -19.93 13.43 -0.77
N THR A 152 -20.13 14.12 0.34
CA THR A 152 -21.45 14.62 0.76
C THR A 152 -22.01 15.61 -0.25
N ALA A 153 -21.19 16.54 -0.76
CA ALA A 153 -21.58 17.49 -1.81
C ALA A 153 -22.00 16.79 -3.11
N ARG A 154 -21.54 15.56 -3.36
CA ARG A 154 -21.88 14.71 -4.51
C ARG A 154 -23.00 13.70 -4.20
N GLY A 155 -23.75 13.91 -3.11
CA GLY A 155 -24.90 13.10 -2.74
C GLY A 155 -24.58 11.76 -2.09
N LEU A 156 -23.35 11.55 -1.60
CA LEU A 156 -22.97 10.42 -0.76
C LEU A 156 -22.66 10.93 0.64
N GLU A 157 -23.67 10.99 1.49
CA GLU A 157 -23.49 11.50 2.86
C GLU A 157 -22.43 10.71 3.61
N THR A 158 -21.35 11.38 3.93
CA THR A 158 -20.14 10.77 4.51
C THR A 158 -19.61 11.63 5.67
N HIS A 159 -19.23 10.96 6.76
CA HIS A 159 -18.64 11.60 7.93
C HIS A 159 -17.27 11.04 8.23
N CYS A 160 -16.30 11.92 8.50
CA CYS A 160 -15.00 11.52 9.03
C CYS A 160 -15.04 11.57 10.55
N ILE A 161 -14.85 10.43 11.20
CA ILE A 161 -15.10 10.25 12.63
C ILE A 161 -13.94 9.59 13.36
N ASP A 162 -13.89 9.80 14.67
CA ASP A 162 -13.11 9.00 15.61
C ASP A 162 -13.87 7.70 15.92
N PRO A 163 -13.22 6.55 16.10
CA PRO A 163 -13.89 5.29 16.45
C PRO A 163 -14.72 5.38 17.76
N ARG A 164 -14.42 6.30 18.67
CA ARG A 164 -15.20 6.54 19.91
C ARG A 164 -16.62 7.05 19.64
N GLN A 165 -16.85 7.71 18.48
CA GLN A 165 -18.15 8.27 18.10
C GLN A 165 -19.16 7.22 17.62
N VAL A 166 -18.71 5.99 17.35
CA VAL A 166 -19.58 4.88 16.99
C VAL A 166 -20.34 4.38 18.22
N ARG A 167 -21.66 4.25 18.09
CA ARG A 167 -22.53 3.60 19.09
C ARG A 167 -22.97 2.25 18.57
N PHE A 168 -22.80 1.21 19.37
CA PHE A 168 -23.30 -0.14 19.06
C PHE A 168 -24.71 -0.33 19.61
N THR A 169 -25.58 -0.96 18.82
CA THR A 169 -26.93 -1.43 19.19
C THR A 169 -27.13 -2.86 18.66
N GLU A 170 -28.19 -3.53 19.09
CA GLU A 170 -28.54 -4.86 18.55
C GLU A 170 -28.83 -4.83 17.05
N GLU A 171 -29.31 -3.68 16.53
CA GLU A 171 -29.64 -3.46 15.13
C GLU A 171 -28.42 -3.09 14.27
N GLY A 172 -27.28 -2.75 14.89
CA GLY A 172 -26.04 -2.36 14.19
C GLY A 172 -25.31 -1.18 14.81
N LEU A 173 -24.48 -0.55 14.00
CA LEU A 173 -23.72 0.63 14.39
C LEU A 173 -24.45 1.90 14.03
N ARG A 174 -24.35 2.91 14.90
CA ARG A 174 -25.03 4.19 14.74
C ARG A 174 -24.08 5.35 15.01
N LEU A 175 -24.28 6.47 14.33
CA LEU A 175 -23.56 7.72 14.53
C LEU A 175 -24.46 8.72 15.27
N VAL A 176 -24.18 8.94 16.56
CA VAL A 176 -24.98 9.80 17.44
C VAL A 176 -25.02 11.25 16.93
N GLU A 177 -23.87 11.77 16.53
CA GLU A 177 -23.70 13.16 16.07
C GLU A 177 -24.46 13.46 14.76
N ALA A 178 -24.82 12.43 13.99
CA ALA A 178 -25.66 12.56 12.81
C ALA A 178 -27.14 12.26 13.12
N GLY A 179 -27.62 12.50 14.33
CA GLY A 179 -28.99 12.23 14.74
C GLY A 179 -29.27 10.75 14.99
N ASP A 180 -28.27 10.03 15.50
CA ASP A 180 -28.34 8.60 15.83
C ASP A 180 -28.73 7.70 14.64
N ARG A 181 -28.21 8.04 13.48
CA ARG A 181 -28.50 7.33 12.23
C ARG A 181 -27.66 6.06 12.08
N PRO A 182 -28.18 5.03 11.41
CA PRO A 182 -27.44 3.79 11.17
C PRO A 182 -26.24 4.03 10.25
N ILE A 183 -25.13 3.36 10.56
CA ILE A 183 -23.92 3.29 9.73
C ILE A 183 -24.04 2.05 8.85
N GLY A 184 -24.05 2.24 7.54
CA GLY A 184 -24.09 1.13 6.56
C GLY A 184 -22.71 0.69 6.10
N LEU A 185 -21.75 1.63 6.00
CA LEU A 185 -20.40 1.36 5.51
C LEU A 185 -19.37 2.12 6.34
N ILE A 186 -18.33 1.41 6.71
CA ILE A 186 -17.11 1.98 7.30
C ILE A 186 -15.98 1.89 6.28
N TYR A 187 -15.42 3.04 5.89
CA TYR A 187 -14.08 3.08 5.34
C TYR A 187 -13.08 3.11 6.49
N ARG A 188 -12.31 2.01 6.63
CA ARG A 188 -11.33 1.82 7.69
C ARG A 188 -10.05 2.57 7.33
N PHE A 189 -9.83 3.73 7.94
CA PHE A 189 -8.58 4.47 7.80
C PHE A 189 -7.72 4.30 9.06
N TYR A 190 -7.30 3.07 9.28
CA TYR A 190 -6.38 2.63 10.33
C TYR A 190 -5.76 1.28 9.97
N GLU A 191 -4.57 1.04 10.49
CA GLU A 191 -3.83 -0.18 10.26
C GLU A 191 -4.30 -1.33 11.14
N LEU A 192 -4.18 -2.57 10.64
CA LEU A 192 -4.64 -3.75 11.39
C LEU A 192 -3.73 -4.10 12.57
N PHE A 193 -2.46 -3.71 12.55
CA PHE A 193 -1.59 -3.88 13.71
C PHE A 193 -2.03 -3.03 14.91
N ASP A 194 -2.71 -1.90 14.65
CA ASP A 194 -3.15 -0.94 15.68
C ASP A 194 -4.50 -1.32 16.32
N LEU A 195 -5.15 -2.39 15.87
CA LEU A 195 -6.47 -2.82 16.40
C LEU A 195 -6.59 -2.86 17.92
N PRO A 196 -5.57 -3.29 18.70
CA PRO A 196 -5.65 -3.25 20.15
C PRO A 196 -5.82 -1.85 20.75
N ASN A 197 -5.37 -0.81 20.06
CA ASN A 197 -5.45 0.59 20.49
C ASN A 197 -6.69 1.32 19.94
N ILE A 198 -7.45 0.69 19.05
CA ILE A 198 -8.62 1.31 18.42
C ILE A 198 -9.86 1.07 19.27
N PRO A 199 -10.43 2.12 19.88
CA PRO A 199 -11.64 2.00 20.69
C PRO A 199 -12.78 1.37 19.87
N LYS A 200 -13.51 0.45 20.49
CA LYS A 200 -14.67 -0.23 19.88
C LYS A 200 -14.37 -1.07 18.64
N SER A 201 -13.09 -1.35 18.32
CA SER A 201 -12.74 -2.18 17.17
C SER A 201 -13.42 -3.54 17.19
N GLU A 202 -13.55 -4.16 18.35
CA GLU A 202 -14.24 -5.44 18.53
C GLU A 202 -15.74 -5.36 18.21
N LEU A 203 -16.40 -4.26 18.58
CA LEU A 203 -17.80 -4.03 18.26
C LEU A 203 -18.01 -3.81 16.76
N ILE A 204 -17.09 -3.10 16.09
CA ILE A 204 -17.11 -2.90 14.65
C ILE A 204 -16.94 -4.26 13.95
N GLN A 205 -15.93 -5.05 14.37
CA GLN A 205 -15.72 -6.39 13.82
C GLN A 205 -16.91 -7.31 14.06
N TYR A 206 -17.53 -7.24 15.24
CA TYR A 206 -18.73 -8.01 15.55
C TYR A 206 -19.90 -7.62 14.64
N ALA A 207 -20.17 -6.33 14.47
CA ALA A 207 -21.22 -5.84 13.59
C ALA A 207 -20.98 -6.29 12.13
N ALA A 208 -19.75 -6.19 11.62
CA ALA A 208 -19.38 -6.68 10.30
C ALA A 208 -19.56 -8.20 10.16
N LYS A 209 -19.16 -8.98 11.18
CA LYS A 209 -19.38 -10.42 11.23
C LYS A 209 -20.89 -10.78 11.16
N LYS A 210 -21.75 -9.98 11.77
CA LYS A 210 -23.21 -10.17 11.73
C LYS A 210 -23.86 -9.64 10.46
N GLY A 211 -23.13 -8.88 9.64
CA GLY A 211 -23.65 -8.26 8.43
C GLY A 211 -24.48 -7.01 8.66
N LEU A 212 -24.29 -6.39 9.80
CA LEU A 212 -24.97 -5.17 10.18
C LEU A 212 -24.27 -3.93 9.64
N VAL A 213 -23.05 -4.06 9.17
CA VAL A 213 -22.23 -3.02 8.54
C VAL A 213 -21.25 -3.66 7.55
N SER A 214 -20.95 -2.98 6.46
CA SER A 214 -19.81 -3.30 5.58
C SER A 214 -18.57 -2.55 6.03
N VAL A 215 -17.38 -3.16 5.86
CA VAL A 215 -16.10 -2.53 6.20
C VAL A 215 -15.13 -2.70 5.03
N THR A 216 -14.57 -1.59 4.56
CA THR A 216 -13.53 -1.58 3.52
C THR A 216 -12.39 -0.64 3.92
N PRO A 217 -11.10 -0.99 3.73
CA PRO A 217 -10.60 -2.34 3.40
C PRO A 217 -11.01 -3.40 4.43
N PRO A 218 -11.12 -4.68 4.02
CA PRO A 218 -11.55 -5.74 4.93
C PRO A 218 -10.49 -6.03 6.00
N TYR A 219 -10.89 -6.67 7.10
CA TYR A 219 -9.97 -7.17 8.13
C TYR A 219 -9.23 -8.43 7.66
N LYS A 220 -8.38 -8.26 6.63
CA LYS A 220 -7.61 -9.36 5.99
C LYS A 220 -6.13 -9.02 5.95
N PRO A 221 -5.41 -9.18 7.07
CA PRO A 221 -4.00 -8.79 7.17
C PRO A 221 -3.09 -9.52 6.17
N ALA A 222 -3.47 -10.72 5.72
CA ALA A 222 -2.72 -11.44 4.69
C ALA A 222 -2.64 -10.70 3.35
N LEU A 223 -3.59 -9.79 3.06
CA LEU A 223 -3.60 -8.99 1.83
C LEU A 223 -2.84 -7.66 1.97
N GLU A 224 -2.41 -7.31 3.18
CA GLU A 224 -1.64 -6.09 3.48
C GLU A 224 -0.15 -6.41 3.71
N GLU A 225 0.30 -7.61 3.30
CA GLU A 225 1.63 -8.13 3.56
C GLU A 225 2.63 -7.89 2.43
N LYS A 226 3.82 -7.44 2.79
CA LYS A 226 4.97 -7.31 1.87
C LYS A 226 5.49 -8.66 1.39
N SER A 227 5.25 -9.74 2.13
CA SER A 227 5.59 -11.11 1.74
C SER A 227 4.85 -11.59 0.50
N ALA A 228 3.77 -10.92 0.07
CA ALA A 228 3.10 -11.16 -1.20
C ALA A 228 4.05 -11.12 -2.40
N PHE A 229 5.05 -10.23 -2.37
CA PHE A 229 6.10 -10.15 -3.40
C PHE A 229 7.00 -11.40 -3.40
N ALA A 230 7.35 -11.91 -2.22
CA ALA A 230 8.13 -13.13 -2.09
C ALA A 230 7.37 -14.34 -2.63
N LEU A 231 6.06 -14.41 -2.38
CA LEU A 231 5.21 -15.47 -2.90
C LEU A 231 5.12 -15.44 -4.44
N LEU A 232 5.07 -14.25 -5.05
CA LEU A 232 5.04 -14.10 -6.51
C LEU A 232 6.32 -14.67 -7.15
N HIS A 233 7.47 -14.46 -6.54
CA HIS A 233 8.76 -14.89 -7.05
C HIS A 233 9.17 -16.30 -6.61
N HIS A 234 8.39 -16.96 -5.74
CA HIS A 234 8.76 -18.27 -5.24
C HIS A 234 8.60 -19.36 -6.32
N PRO A 235 9.66 -20.13 -6.67
CA PRO A 235 9.61 -21.04 -7.80
C PRO A 235 8.58 -22.16 -7.68
N VAL A 236 8.29 -22.63 -6.46
CA VAL A 236 7.25 -23.63 -6.21
C VAL A 236 5.85 -23.11 -6.57
N LEU A 237 5.63 -21.79 -6.47
CA LEU A 237 4.33 -21.17 -6.78
C LEU A 237 4.22 -20.68 -8.24
N ALA A 238 5.28 -20.73 -9.03
CA ALA A 238 5.24 -20.26 -10.43
C ALA A 238 4.15 -20.95 -11.28
N PRO A 239 3.92 -22.27 -11.18
CA PRO A 239 2.80 -22.90 -11.90
C PRO A 239 1.43 -22.37 -11.47
N TYR A 240 1.22 -22.13 -10.17
CA TYR A 240 0.00 -21.53 -9.66
C TYR A 240 -0.23 -20.13 -10.24
N TRP A 241 0.79 -19.27 -10.18
CA TRP A 241 0.69 -17.91 -10.69
C TRP A 241 0.42 -17.85 -12.19
N ARG A 242 1.06 -18.73 -12.97
CA ARG A 242 0.80 -18.83 -14.42
C ARG A 242 -0.63 -19.25 -14.71
N THR A 243 -1.19 -20.14 -13.92
CA THR A 243 -2.59 -20.57 -14.06
C THR A 243 -3.57 -19.44 -13.74
N GLU A 244 -3.38 -18.75 -12.63
CA GLU A 244 -4.31 -17.71 -12.17
C GLU A 244 -4.19 -16.38 -12.93
N LEU A 245 -2.97 -16.00 -13.30
CA LEU A 245 -2.68 -14.72 -13.96
C LEU A 245 -2.56 -14.83 -15.49
N GLY A 246 -2.24 -16.01 -16.01
CA GLY A 246 -1.77 -16.21 -17.37
C GLY A 246 -0.30 -15.80 -17.51
N GLU A 247 0.39 -16.34 -18.52
CA GLU A 247 1.83 -16.17 -18.71
C GLU A 247 2.24 -14.70 -18.87
N GLU A 248 1.52 -13.95 -19.69
CA GLU A 248 1.85 -12.55 -20.00
C GLU A 248 1.81 -11.67 -18.74
N LEU A 249 0.72 -11.72 -17.97
CA LEU A 249 0.60 -10.92 -16.75
C LEU A 249 1.56 -11.38 -15.66
N PHE A 250 1.80 -12.70 -15.55
CA PHE A 250 2.78 -13.23 -14.58
C PHE A 250 4.19 -12.70 -14.90
N VAL A 251 4.63 -12.78 -16.14
CA VAL A 251 5.94 -12.24 -16.57
C VAL A 251 6.01 -10.74 -16.37
N HIS A 252 4.95 -10.00 -16.72
CA HIS A 252 4.91 -8.55 -16.51
C HIS A 252 5.05 -8.20 -15.03
N LEU A 253 4.26 -8.83 -14.14
CA LEU A 253 4.33 -8.56 -12.71
C LEU A 253 5.69 -8.94 -12.11
N THR A 254 6.28 -10.06 -12.50
CA THR A 254 7.62 -10.45 -12.02
C THR A 254 8.74 -9.53 -12.52
N THR A 255 8.49 -8.77 -13.60
CA THR A 255 9.43 -7.76 -14.10
C THR A 255 9.34 -6.45 -13.30
N ILE A 256 8.11 -6.00 -12.96
CA ILE A 256 7.91 -4.70 -12.30
C ILE A 256 7.88 -4.78 -10.76
N MET A 257 7.67 -5.97 -10.20
CA MET A 257 7.74 -6.22 -8.74
C MET A 257 9.11 -6.81 -8.42
N PRO A 258 9.94 -6.18 -7.57
CA PRO A 258 11.29 -6.64 -7.28
C PRO A 258 11.30 -8.03 -6.66
N ARG A 259 12.34 -8.80 -6.94
CA ARG A 259 12.56 -10.05 -6.23
C ARG A 259 12.61 -9.80 -4.73
N THR A 260 11.91 -10.63 -4.01
CA THR A 260 11.72 -10.50 -2.57
C THR A 260 11.77 -11.88 -1.94
N TRP A 261 12.30 -11.94 -0.73
CA TRP A 261 12.41 -13.16 0.07
C TRP A 261 11.92 -12.87 1.48
N VAL A 262 11.27 -13.83 2.09
CA VAL A 262 10.93 -13.79 3.53
C VAL A 262 12.16 -14.27 4.31
N LEU A 263 12.62 -13.50 5.29
CA LEU A 263 13.71 -13.92 6.18
C LEU A 263 13.16 -14.90 7.23
N ASP A 264 12.96 -16.14 6.80
CA ASP A 264 12.52 -17.24 7.66
C ASP A 264 13.75 -17.92 8.28
N PRO A 265 13.91 -17.93 9.63
CA PRO A 265 15.04 -18.54 10.30
C PRO A 265 15.00 -20.09 10.26
N ALA A 266 13.97 -20.69 9.69
CA ALA A 266 13.91 -22.14 9.55
C ALA A 266 15.15 -22.68 8.82
N PRO A 267 15.77 -23.79 9.29
CA PRO A 267 16.97 -24.34 8.68
C PRO A 267 16.74 -24.72 7.22
N VAL A 268 17.61 -24.23 6.34
CA VAL A 268 17.66 -24.70 4.95
C VAL A 268 18.32 -26.07 4.92
N PRO A 269 17.79 -27.07 4.19
CA PRO A 269 18.45 -28.39 4.06
C PRO A 269 19.92 -28.24 3.61
N PRO A 270 20.83 -29.12 4.05
CA PRO A 270 22.30 -28.95 3.90
C PRO A 270 22.82 -28.74 2.48
N THR A 271 22.06 -29.13 1.45
CA THR A 271 22.46 -28.96 0.03
C THR A 271 21.55 -27.97 -0.70
N ALA A 272 20.61 -27.35 0.01
CA ALA A 272 19.67 -26.40 -0.60
C ALA A 272 20.26 -24.97 -0.60
N VAL A 273 19.74 -24.17 -1.50
CA VAL A 273 20.02 -22.75 -1.61
C VAL A 273 18.74 -21.94 -1.44
N ILE A 274 18.83 -20.70 -1.02
CA ILE A 274 17.68 -19.79 -1.03
C ILE A 274 17.38 -19.46 -2.50
N PRO A 275 16.18 -19.81 -3.00
CA PRO A 275 15.90 -19.77 -4.43
C PRO A 275 16.10 -18.38 -5.04
N GLY A 276 16.96 -18.31 -6.07
CA GLY A 276 17.20 -17.07 -6.81
C GLY A 276 17.98 -15.99 -6.06
N LEU A 277 18.42 -16.22 -4.81
CA LEU A 277 19.24 -15.28 -4.07
C LEU A 277 20.72 -15.54 -4.29
N THR A 278 21.44 -14.52 -4.76
CA THR A 278 22.88 -14.59 -5.00
C THR A 278 23.59 -13.37 -4.43
N ILE A 279 24.83 -13.56 -3.95
CA ILE A 279 25.74 -12.50 -3.51
C ILE A 279 27.06 -12.68 -4.24
N GLY A 280 27.47 -11.66 -5.00
CA GLY A 280 28.71 -11.75 -5.78
C GLY A 280 28.75 -12.92 -6.75
N GLY A 281 27.59 -13.32 -7.31
CA GLY A 281 27.45 -14.45 -8.23
C GLY A 281 27.40 -15.82 -7.56
N ARG A 282 27.45 -15.91 -6.22
CA ARG A 282 27.34 -17.16 -5.46
C ARG A 282 25.93 -17.31 -4.88
N ALA A 283 25.35 -18.49 -4.99
CA ALA A 283 24.07 -18.80 -4.37
C ALA A 283 24.19 -18.72 -2.84
N VAL A 284 23.18 -18.12 -2.21
CA VAL A 284 23.09 -18.00 -0.75
C VAL A 284 22.48 -19.29 -0.20
N THR A 285 23.16 -19.89 0.76
CA THR A 285 22.76 -21.15 1.41
C THR A 285 22.19 -20.91 2.80
N ASN A 286 22.58 -19.80 3.43
CA ASN A 286 22.15 -19.40 4.75
C ASN A 286 22.00 -17.88 4.83
N TRP A 287 21.07 -17.39 5.62
CA TRP A 287 20.85 -15.95 5.82
C TRP A 287 22.11 -15.24 6.39
N SER A 288 22.95 -15.94 7.16
CA SER A 288 24.22 -15.39 7.65
C SER A 288 25.19 -15.01 6.52
N ASP A 289 25.07 -15.62 5.32
CA ASP A 289 25.90 -15.28 4.16
C ASP A 289 25.70 -13.81 3.73
N LEU A 290 24.50 -13.25 4.00
CA LEU A 290 24.21 -11.83 3.77
C LEU A 290 25.10 -10.90 4.60
N SER A 291 25.48 -11.32 5.80
CA SER A 291 26.35 -10.54 6.69
C SER A 291 27.77 -10.41 6.15
N ALA A 292 28.21 -11.35 5.32
CA ALA A 292 29.53 -11.30 4.67
C ALA A 292 29.58 -10.45 3.39
N ALA A 293 28.40 -10.02 2.89
CA ALA A 293 28.31 -9.21 1.67
C ALA A 293 29.03 -7.86 1.82
N THR A 294 29.85 -7.50 0.84
CA THR A 294 30.48 -6.16 0.78
C THR A 294 29.42 -5.10 0.49
N GLN A 295 29.69 -3.84 0.82
CA GLN A 295 28.78 -2.72 0.56
C GLN A 295 28.28 -2.68 -0.89
N LYS A 296 29.16 -2.96 -1.87
CA LYS A 296 28.81 -3.02 -3.29
C LYS A 296 27.91 -4.20 -3.67
N GLN A 297 27.84 -5.22 -2.85
CA GLN A 297 26.98 -6.42 -3.08
C GLN A 297 25.64 -6.33 -2.38
N ARG A 298 25.46 -5.35 -1.47
CA ARG A 298 24.25 -5.18 -0.66
C ARG A 298 23.16 -4.35 -1.37
N HIS A 299 22.80 -4.77 -2.59
CA HIS A 299 21.69 -4.15 -3.36
C HIS A 299 20.34 -4.66 -2.88
N PHE A 300 20.09 -4.55 -1.58
CA PHE A 300 18.89 -5.04 -0.94
C PHE A 300 18.33 -4.02 0.05
N VAL A 301 17.03 -4.16 0.31
CA VAL A 301 16.31 -3.43 1.35
C VAL A 301 15.66 -4.43 2.29
N LEU A 302 15.84 -4.26 3.57
CA LEU A 302 15.09 -4.96 4.62
C LEU A 302 13.84 -4.15 4.94
N LYS A 303 12.69 -4.82 4.96
CA LYS A 303 11.41 -4.19 5.30
C LYS A 303 10.65 -5.08 6.29
N PRO A 304 10.08 -4.54 7.37
CA PRO A 304 9.20 -5.31 8.25
C PRO A 304 7.89 -5.65 7.55
N SER A 305 7.22 -6.69 8.04
CA SER A 305 5.85 -7.06 7.68
C SER A 305 4.91 -5.86 7.68
N GLY A 306 3.89 -5.88 6.83
CA GLY A 306 2.82 -4.88 6.84
C GLY A 306 2.07 -4.83 8.16
N PHE A 307 2.00 -5.94 8.89
CA PHE A 307 1.41 -6.02 10.23
C PHE A 307 2.41 -5.64 11.33
N SER A 308 2.95 -4.43 11.25
CA SER A 308 3.93 -3.89 12.21
C SER A 308 3.90 -2.37 12.23
N GLU A 309 3.98 -1.77 13.41
CA GLU A 309 4.15 -0.32 13.56
C GLU A 309 5.42 0.22 12.86
N LEU A 310 6.45 -0.62 12.72
CA LEU A 310 7.69 -0.29 12.03
C LEU A 310 7.51 -0.21 10.49
N ALA A 311 6.42 -0.76 9.95
CA ALA A 311 6.12 -0.66 8.52
C ALA A 311 5.69 0.76 8.13
N TRP A 312 5.16 1.53 9.07
CA TRP A 312 4.62 2.85 8.82
C TRP A 312 5.71 3.93 8.73
N GLY A 313 5.60 4.81 7.74
CA GLY A 313 6.54 5.92 7.55
C GLY A 313 7.99 5.46 7.32
N SER A 314 8.20 4.24 6.83
CA SER A 314 9.52 3.65 6.56
C SER A 314 10.43 3.52 7.79
N ARG A 315 9.87 3.50 9.01
CA ARG A 315 10.63 3.47 10.28
C ARG A 315 11.54 2.24 10.41
N GLY A 316 11.11 1.09 9.88
CA GLY A 316 11.85 -0.18 9.95
C GLY A 316 12.62 -0.54 8.67
N VAL A 317 12.77 0.39 7.73
CA VAL A 317 13.43 0.14 6.45
C VAL A 317 14.95 0.32 6.57
N SER A 318 15.71 -0.71 6.18
CA SER A 318 17.18 -0.67 6.13
C SER A 318 17.67 -0.90 4.71
N VAL A 319 18.42 0.07 4.17
CA VAL A 319 19.01 -0.03 2.82
C VAL A 319 20.43 -0.56 2.93
N GLY A 320 20.70 -1.74 2.37
CA GLY A 320 21.90 -2.51 2.63
C GLY A 320 23.22 -1.81 2.26
N HIS A 321 23.25 -1.12 1.12
CA HIS A 321 24.47 -0.41 0.69
C HIS A 321 24.72 0.92 1.42
N ASP A 322 23.75 1.38 2.22
CA ASP A 322 23.87 2.62 3.00
C ASP A 322 24.45 2.37 4.40
N LEU A 323 24.34 1.12 4.88
CA LEU A 323 24.76 0.77 6.23
C LEU A 323 26.24 0.38 6.28
N PRO A 324 26.98 0.73 7.35
CA PRO A 324 28.24 0.08 7.68
C PRO A 324 28.08 -1.43 7.84
N GLN A 325 29.19 -2.19 7.72
CA GLN A 325 29.14 -3.66 7.78
C GLN A 325 28.51 -4.20 9.05
N HIS A 326 28.88 -3.64 10.20
CA HIS A 326 28.37 -4.12 11.49
C HIS A 326 26.89 -3.80 11.69
N GLU A 327 26.39 -2.65 11.18
CA GLU A 327 24.97 -2.29 11.24
C GLU A 327 24.13 -3.18 10.31
N TRP A 328 24.65 -3.48 9.11
CA TRP A 328 23.99 -4.43 8.21
C TRP A 328 23.86 -5.82 8.81
N THR A 329 24.95 -6.33 9.42
CA THR A 329 24.94 -7.62 10.11
C THR A 329 23.90 -7.62 11.24
N ALA A 330 23.93 -6.59 12.09
CA ALA A 330 22.96 -6.46 13.17
C ALA A 330 21.51 -6.37 12.67
N ALA A 331 21.26 -5.69 11.53
CA ALA A 331 19.93 -5.60 10.93
C ALA A 331 19.42 -6.96 10.43
N ILE A 332 20.28 -7.78 9.81
CA ILE A 332 19.93 -9.16 9.39
C ILE A 332 19.62 -10.03 10.62
N GLU A 333 20.47 -10.02 11.63
CA GLU A 333 20.29 -10.79 12.86
C GLU A 333 19.00 -10.38 13.59
N ALA A 334 18.74 -9.08 13.70
CA ALA A 334 17.52 -8.57 14.31
C ALA A 334 16.26 -8.96 13.51
N ALA A 335 16.32 -8.93 12.18
CA ALA A 335 15.22 -9.34 11.32
C ALA A 335 14.89 -10.83 11.49
N LEU A 336 15.91 -11.70 11.54
CA LEU A 336 15.74 -13.14 11.79
C LEU A 336 15.18 -13.42 13.19
N ALA A 337 15.70 -12.74 14.22
CA ALA A 337 15.21 -12.88 15.59
C ALA A 337 13.78 -12.36 15.77
N ALA A 338 13.38 -11.37 14.99
CA ALA A 338 12.03 -10.81 15.03
C ALA A 338 10.97 -11.69 14.37
N PHE A 339 11.35 -12.66 13.53
CA PHE A 339 10.45 -13.46 12.69
C PHE A 339 9.20 -13.99 13.39
N PRO A 340 9.25 -14.51 14.63
CA PRO A 340 8.05 -15.03 15.30
C PRO A 340 6.96 -13.98 15.54
N ARG A 341 7.33 -12.69 15.62
CA ARG A 341 6.40 -11.58 15.92
C ARG A 341 6.24 -10.59 14.76
N THR A 342 7.33 -10.33 14.06
CA THR A 342 7.38 -9.37 12.96
C THR A 342 8.31 -9.94 11.89
N PRO A 343 7.79 -10.72 10.94
CA PRO A 343 8.61 -11.21 9.84
C PRO A 343 9.13 -10.04 9.00
N TYR A 344 10.34 -10.19 8.46
CA TYR A 344 10.94 -9.23 7.55
C TYR A 344 11.05 -9.82 6.14
N VAL A 345 11.02 -8.97 5.17
CA VAL A 345 11.38 -9.31 3.79
C VAL A 345 12.69 -8.66 3.40
N LEU A 346 13.49 -9.38 2.64
CA LEU A 346 14.63 -8.89 1.87
C LEU A 346 14.15 -8.64 0.45
N GLN A 347 14.24 -7.41 -0.04
CA GLN A 347 13.81 -7.02 -1.38
C GLN A 347 14.98 -6.45 -2.16
N GLU A 348 15.11 -6.78 -3.46
CA GLU A 348 16.08 -6.15 -4.34
C GLU A 348 15.89 -4.63 -4.37
N PHE A 349 16.99 -3.89 -4.25
CA PHE A 349 17.00 -2.44 -4.31
C PHE A 349 17.12 -1.95 -5.75
N HIS A 350 16.21 -1.07 -6.14
CA HIS A 350 16.24 -0.38 -7.43
C HIS A 350 16.43 1.12 -7.24
N LYS A 351 17.47 1.65 -7.87
CA LYS A 351 17.78 3.08 -7.76
C LYS A 351 16.82 3.90 -8.61
N GLY A 352 16.13 4.85 -7.99
CA GLY A 352 15.26 5.80 -8.69
C GLY A 352 16.05 6.69 -9.68
N ARG A 353 15.46 6.94 -10.84
CA ARG A 353 15.94 7.93 -11.80
C ARG A 353 15.91 9.32 -11.18
N GLN A 354 16.88 10.16 -11.54
CA GLN A 354 16.92 11.56 -11.12
C GLN A 354 16.23 12.44 -12.16
N TYR A 355 15.55 13.48 -11.67
CA TYR A 355 14.87 14.50 -12.44
C TYR A 355 15.28 15.88 -11.94
N GLN A 356 15.30 16.87 -12.81
CA GLN A 356 15.35 18.27 -12.41
C GLN A 356 13.89 18.74 -12.23
N VAL A 357 13.59 19.29 -11.05
CA VAL A 357 12.23 19.71 -10.68
C VAL A 357 12.27 21.12 -10.14
N ASP A 358 11.51 22.00 -10.77
CA ASP A 358 11.30 23.35 -10.27
C ASP A 358 10.23 23.34 -9.16
N TYR A 359 10.48 24.08 -8.11
CA TYR A 359 9.55 24.24 -7.00
C TYR A 359 9.57 25.67 -6.45
N PHE A 360 8.45 26.09 -5.92
CA PHE A 360 8.36 27.36 -5.21
C PHE A 360 8.87 27.21 -3.78
N ASP A 361 9.91 27.94 -3.44
CA ASP A 361 10.44 28.01 -2.08
C ASP A 361 9.70 29.09 -1.30
N ALA A 362 8.79 28.69 -0.43
CA ALA A 362 7.97 29.60 0.36
C ALA A 362 8.77 30.50 1.33
N LEU A 363 9.99 30.09 1.70
CA LEU A 363 10.85 30.88 2.59
C LEU A 363 11.53 32.04 1.86
N SER A 364 12.00 31.80 0.65
CA SER A 364 12.66 32.85 -0.16
C SER A 364 11.68 33.60 -1.09
N GLY A 365 10.50 33.01 -1.37
CA GLY A 365 9.55 33.53 -2.34
C GLY A 365 10.01 33.36 -3.81
N GLU A 366 10.97 32.45 -4.07
CA GLU A 366 11.59 32.25 -5.39
C GLU A 366 11.28 30.85 -5.94
N ILE A 367 11.31 30.71 -7.26
CA ILE A 367 11.34 29.41 -7.92
C ILE A 367 12.78 28.89 -7.90
N ARG A 368 12.97 27.68 -7.39
CA ARG A 368 14.26 27.00 -7.34
C ARG A 368 14.17 25.66 -8.05
N THR A 369 15.30 25.22 -8.59
CA THR A 369 15.42 23.89 -9.21
C THR A 369 16.17 22.95 -8.26
N MET A 370 15.68 21.72 -8.10
CA MET A 370 16.36 20.66 -7.37
C MET A 370 16.54 19.41 -8.23
N ALA A 371 17.66 18.71 -8.05
CA ALA A 371 17.79 17.33 -8.49
C ALA A 371 17.03 16.43 -7.51
N GLY A 372 16.04 15.70 -8.00
CA GLY A 372 15.16 14.86 -7.16
C GLY A 372 14.95 13.47 -7.70
N ARG A 373 14.42 12.60 -6.86
CA ARG A 373 13.88 11.28 -7.24
C ARG A 373 12.40 11.22 -6.91
N ALA A 374 11.64 10.61 -7.82
CA ALA A 374 10.20 10.52 -7.71
C ALA A 374 9.73 9.15 -7.21
N ARG A 375 8.66 9.16 -6.43
CA ARG A 375 7.77 8.04 -6.21
C ARG A 375 6.40 8.40 -6.78
N LEU A 376 5.83 7.52 -7.56
CA LEU A 376 4.48 7.64 -8.10
C LEU A 376 3.55 6.75 -7.29
N SER A 377 2.44 7.31 -6.85
CA SER A 377 1.41 6.60 -6.07
C SER A 377 0.08 6.67 -6.84
N PRO A 378 -0.16 5.77 -7.82
CA PRO A 378 -1.44 5.69 -8.52
C PRO A 378 -2.52 5.08 -7.62
N TYR A 379 -3.70 5.68 -7.64
CA TYR A 379 -4.86 5.21 -6.90
C TYR A 379 -5.83 4.50 -7.83
N TYR A 380 -6.04 3.20 -7.59
CA TYR A 380 -7.04 2.39 -8.27
C TYR A 380 -8.19 2.13 -7.33
N PHE A 381 -9.41 2.51 -7.74
CA PHE A 381 -10.64 2.18 -7.02
C PHE A 381 -11.30 0.96 -7.65
N VAL A 382 -11.69 0.01 -6.79
CA VAL A 382 -12.27 -1.27 -7.20
C VAL A 382 -13.79 -1.18 -7.14
N THR A 383 -14.42 -1.43 -8.29
CA THR A 383 -15.87 -1.49 -8.43
C THR A 383 -16.25 -2.82 -9.10
N GLY A 384 -16.76 -3.76 -8.31
CA GLY A 384 -17.08 -5.10 -8.80
C GLY A 384 -15.85 -5.83 -9.33
N GLU A 385 -15.82 -6.08 -10.64
CA GLU A 385 -14.76 -6.82 -11.32
C GLU A 385 -13.65 -5.93 -11.90
N THR A 386 -13.78 -4.61 -11.80
CA THR A 386 -12.85 -3.64 -12.38
C THR A 386 -12.08 -2.85 -11.32
N ALA A 387 -10.90 -2.38 -11.70
CA ALA A 387 -10.13 -1.42 -10.91
C ALA A 387 -9.73 -0.28 -11.85
N GLU A 388 -10.19 0.93 -11.55
CA GLU A 388 -9.99 2.11 -12.40
C GLU A 388 -8.97 3.05 -11.78
N LEU A 389 -8.04 3.53 -12.61
CA LEU A 389 -7.05 4.52 -12.23
C LEU A 389 -7.71 5.91 -12.13
N ALA A 390 -7.75 6.45 -10.94
CA ALA A 390 -8.46 7.70 -10.63
C ALA A 390 -7.54 8.91 -10.47
N GLY A 391 -6.25 8.70 -10.25
CA GLY A 391 -5.27 9.76 -10.10
C GLY A 391 -3.91 9.20 -9.71
N ILE A 392 -2.87 10.00 -9.85
CA ILE A 392 -1.51 9.63 -9.44
C ILE A 392 -0.90 10.79 -8.68
N LEU A 393 -0.42 10.53 -7.47
CA LEU A 393 0.42 11.47 -6.72
C LEU A 393 1.89 11.21 -7.04
N ALA A 394 2.59 12.21 -7.53
CA ALA A 394 4.05 12.21 -7.57
C ALA A 394 4.58 12.87 -6.30
N THR A 395 5.48 12.17 -5.61
CA THR A 395 6.26 12.70 -4.49
C THR A 395 7.71 12.75 -4.91
N VAL A 396 8.30 13.95 -4.98
CA VAL A 396 9.69 14.15 -5.39
C VAL A 396 10.49 14.64 -4.20
N CYS A 397 11.52 13.91 -3.84
CA CYS A 397 12.47 14.27 -2.77
C CYS A 397 13.83 14.61 -3.35
N PRO A 398 14.64 15.46 -2.67
CA PRO A 398 16.03 15.72 -3.05
C PRO A 398 16.81 14.41 -3.27
N ALA A 399 17.69 14.40 -4.26
CA ALA A 399 18.40 13.19 -4.71
C ALA A 399 19.34 12.57 -3.68
N ASP A 400 19.72 13.30 -2.65
CA ASP A 400 20.50 12.84 -1.50
C ASP A 400 19.64 12.12 -0.44
N LYS A 401 18.31 12.30 -0.46
CA LYS A 401 17.41 11.52 0.39
C LYS A 401 17.37 10.06 -0.05
N LYS A 402 17.55 9.18 0.93
CA LYS A 402 17.61 7.74 0.74
C LYS A 402 16.23 7.09 0.58
N VAL A 403 15.24 7.65 1.28
CA VAL A 403 13.85 7.17 1.28
C VAL A 403 12.95 8.28 0.77
N ILE A 404 12.09 7.96 -0.21
CA ILE A 404 11.17 8.92 -0.82
C ILE A 404 9.84 8.83 -0.07
N HIS A 405 9.56 9.84 0.77
CA HIS A 405 8.27 9.99 1.44
C HIS A 405 7.86 11.46 1.55
N GLY A 406 6.55 11.74 1.61
CA GLY A 406 5.98 13.09 1.55
C GLY A 406 5.98 13.88 2.86
N MET A 407 6.49 13.32 3.97
CA MET A 407 6.35 13.95 5.28
C MET A 407 7.25 15.17 5.50
N LYS A 408 8.36 15.28 4.78
CA LYS A 408 9.31 16.38 4.96
C LYS A 408 10.18 16.58 3.71
N ASP A 409 10.42 17.84 3.36
CA ASP A 409 11.28 18.25 2.23
C ASP A 409 10.93 17.52 0.91
N ALA A 410 9.65 17.48 0.57
CA ALA A 410 9.15 16.84 -0.64
C ALA A 410 8.26 17.82 -1.43
N VAL A 411 8.35 17.73 -2.75
CA VAL A 411 7.37 18.33 -3.67
C VAL A 411 6.35 17.26 -4.01
N MET A 412 5.07 17.58 -3.86
CA MET A 412 3.98 16.70 -4.21
C MET A 412 3.08 17.35 -5.24
N VAL A 413 2.79 16.63 -6.33
CA VAL A 413 1.97 17.12 -7.44
C VAL A 413 1.13 15.98 -8.03
N PRO A 414 -0.06 16.26 -8.61
CA PRO A 414 -0.77 15.29 -9.42
C PRO A 414 -0.03 15.07 -10.75
N CYS A 415 -0.16 13.87 -11.33
CA CYS A 415 0.46 13.56 -12.61
C CYS A 415 -0.48 13.87 -13.77
N ALA A 416 0.13 14.24 -14.89
CA ALA A 416 -0.54 14.45 -16.16
C ALA A 416 0.08 13.54 -17.25
N ILE A 417 -0.71 13.25 -18.29
CA ILE A 417 -0.25 12.55 -19.49
C ILE A 417 0.32 13.61 -20.45
N THR A 418 1.49 13.37 -21.00
CA THR A 418 2.06 14.16 -22.09
C THR A 418 2.07 13.35 -23.37
N GLU A 419 1.76 13.97 -24.48
CA GLU A 419 1.89 13.39 -25.83
C GLU A 419 3.33 13.50 -26.36
N GLU A 420 4.16 14.36 -25.74
CA GLU A 420 5.55 14.47 -26.13
C GLU A 420 6.35 13.27 -25.63
N PRO A 421 7.15 12.65 -26.50
CA PRO A 421 8.05 11.59 -26.08
C PRO A 421 9.03 12.19 -25.05
N ILE A 422 9.14 11.55 -23.88
CA ILE A 422 10.11 11.92 -22.87
C ILE A 422 11.50 11.85 -23.54
N ASN A 423 12.14 13.00 -23.72
CA ASN A 423 13.51 13.03 -24.21
C ASN A 423 14.39 12.34 -23.15
N PRO A 424 15.00 11.18 -23.43
CA PRO A 424 15.77 10.43 -22.45
C PRO A 424 17.01 11.19 -21.95
N HIS A 425 17.32 12.35 -22.52
CA HIS A 425 18.48 13.19 -22.21
C HIS A 425 18.14 14.52 -21.55
N SER A 426 16.85 14.81 -21.23
CA SER A 426 16.44 16.00 -20.47
C SER A 426 16.44 15.78 -18.97
#